data_1abcb1e995ce0335790b3da566ab8365
#
_entry.id   1abcb1e995ce0335790b3da566ab8365
#
_cell.length_a   1.000
_cell.length_b   1.000
_cell.length_c   1.000
_cell.angle_alpha   90.00
_cell.angle_beta   90.00
_cell.angle_gamma   90.00
#
_symmetry.space_group_name_H-M   'P 1'
#
loop_
_entity.id
_entity.type
_entity.pdbx_description
1 polymer ?
#
loop_
_entity_poly.entity_id
_entity_poly.type
_entity_poly.pdbx_seq_one_letter_code
_entity_poly.pdbx_strand_id
1 'polypeptide(L)'
;MHSFALALLLAAGGLKGVVGAEKADALPTAAREGLTKDGFTILEGREKHFFSLYDRNAYEKVPSFISADVILHVFHARFDDELAGFEHRRLLPALKAFSSGQLARALALWPKQGAPEPALQSLTVFHAVAVALLDENATLDPRVAAAATTESKALKDGKGSLKVCAVDASLFTPRGHSERFELRGYFMASTWYAQCVFPLDRSGLPRALDVLRLLDAPATAALRELEAARALVGGPADDPGVTQLEAIAGELPSLPAPLSAQSLDAVLARVATLKKGRVASLNRGPVFALLGAAGTFDGEVLGAVAAKKRLPSALDVLAELGSVGALRLLGRPPPRAGQAVTLARGGGLAQRWLDVLALLVGPAPAGQPKYALTSAWEGRVLTSAAGSWAELKHDTLLYVKQPLVMREGGHEAELPAAKVGGFVDPRPDVYRALQAMNDALQALHPQEKTDDGPGDFLRFVIEVSEVELAGKPFPKEMNERLRTIGGELEHLARTRGDRPPPQAIVADVLTIEIPDQPREVLHVGVGDVDELWIVVPLSGKQVLMRGGVFSYYEFARAARVTDSTFIEELGSLKPPGRPFWARPVAQPLRRKNKD
;
A
#
# COMPACT_ATOMS: atom_id res chain seq x y z
N MET A 1 4.72 -3.64 41.62
CA MET A 1 5.97 -3.21 42.23
C MET A 1 7.25 -3.55 41.48
N HIS A 2 7.25 -4.52 40.52
CA HIS A 2 8.46 -4.90 39.76
C HIS A 2 8.80 -3.99 38.55
N SER A 3 7.88 -3.16 38.09
CA SER A 3 8.12 -2.25 36.94
C SER A 3 9.04 -1.06 37.23
N PHE A 4 9.16 -0.64 38.50
CA PHE A 4 10.05 0.47 38.89
C PHE A 4 11.53 0.06 38.94
N ALA A 5 11.84 -1.23 39.10
CA ALA A 5 13.21 -1.66 39.40
C ALA A 5 14.16 -1.64 38.20
N LEU A 6 13.70 -1.76 36.93
CA LEU A 6 14.60 -1.72 35.76
C LEU A 6 14.88 -0.29 35.29
N ALA A 7 13.88 0.58 35.30
CA ALA A 7 14.11 2.02 35.09
C ALA A 7 15.07 2.59 36.14
N LEU A 8 14.98 2.12 37.41
CA LEU A 8 15.94 2.48 38.46
C LEU A 8 17.32 1.84 38.27
N LEU A 9 17.42 0.62 37.77
CA LEU A 9 18.71 -0.05 37.54
C LEU A 9 19.49 0.54 36.35
N LEU A 10 18.82 0.91 35.25
CA LEU A 10 19.44 1.63 34.13
C LEU A 10 19.72 3.09 34.50
N ALA A 11 18.82 3.77 35.23
CA ALA A 11 18.99 5.17 35.65
C ALA A 11 20.08 5.36 36.72
N ALA A 12 20.33 4.35 37.56
CA ALA A 12 21.34 4.45 38.65
C ALA A 12 22.74 3.92 38.24
N GLY A 13 22.85 3.11 37.18
CA GLY A 13 24.09 2.45 36.75
C GLY A 13 24.47 2.61 35.28
N GLY A 14 23.70 3.33 34.49
CA GLY A 14 23.89 3.37 33.03
C GLY A 14 23.71 1.97 32.41
N LEU A 15 24.44 1.67 31.36
CA LEU A 15 24.43 0.34 30.71
C LEU A 15 25.32 -0.71 31.42
N LYS A 16 25.62 -0.50 32.71
CA LYS A 16 26.46 -1.39 33.48
C LYS A 16 25.82 -2.79 33.63
N GLY A 17 26.55 -3.82 33.22
CA GLY A 17 26.06 -5.20 33.23
C GLY A 17 25.28 -5.64 31.99
N VAL A 18 25.11 -4.75 31.00
CA VAL A 18 24.56 -5.09 29.70
C VAL A 18 25.68 -5.68 28.82
N VAL A 19 25.45 -6.86 28.25
CA VAL A 19 26.40 -7.50 27.31
C VAL A 19 26.43 -6.70 26.01
N GLY A 20 27.62 -6.33 25.53
CA GLY A 20 27.81 -5.52 24.34
C GLY A 20 27.65 -4.01 24.59
N ALA A 21 27.58 -3.56 25.86
CA ALA A 21 27.42 -2.15 26.21
C ALA A 21 28.52 -1.22 25.65
N GLU A 22 29.72 -1.75 25.42
CA GLU A 22 30.84 -1.02 24.81
C GLU A 22 30.54 -0.53 23.39
N LYS A 23 29.61 -1.17 22.70
CA LYS A 23 29.15 -0.70 21.37
C LYS A 23 28.36 0.60 21.47
N ALA A 24 27.73 0.87 22.60
CA ALA A 24 26.99 2.12 22.83
C ALA A 24 27.91 3.33 23.01
N ASP A 25 29.21 3.15 23.32
CA ASP A 25 30.16 4.26 23.48
C ASP A 25 30.36 5.04 22.16
N ALA A 26 30.15 4.38 21.02
CA ALA A 26 30.21 4.98 19.69
C ALA A 26 28.92 5.76 19.31
N LEU A 27 27.87 5.70 20.14
CA LEU A 27 26.60 6.37 19.85
C LEU A 27 26.60 7.84 20.33
N PRO A 28 25.81 8.73 19.67
CA PRO A 28 25.60 10.08 20.17
C PRO A 28 25.06 10.11 21.61
N THR A 29 25.35 11.16 22.35
CA THR A 29 24.93 11.30 23.77
C THR A 29 23.42 11.12 23.93
N ALA A 30 22.62 11.80 23.12
CA ALA A 30 21.15 11.66 23.15
C ALA A 30 20.66 10.22 22.94
N ALA A 31 21.35 9.44 22.11
CA ALA A 31 21.03 8.03 21.87
C ALA A 31 21.35 7.17 23.08
N ARG A 32 22.47 7.43 23.77
CA ARG A 32 22.83 6.72 25.01
C ARG A 32 21.86 7.04 26.15
N GLU A 33 21.39 8.29 26.24
CA GLU A 33 20.36 8.71 27.18
C GLU A 33 19.04 7.97 26.93
N GLY A 34 18.61 7.84 25.66
CA GLY A 34 17.45 7.06 25.27
C GLY A 34 17.55 5.59 25.65
N LEU A 35 18.70 4.94 25.38
CA LEU A 35 18.98 3.55 25.79
C LEU A 35 18.87 3.38 27.32
N THR A 36 19.40 4.34 28.07
CA THR A 36 19.37 4.28 29.55
C THR A 36 17.97 4.51 30.10
N LYS A 37 17.20 5.41 29.49
CA LYS A 37 15.87 5.81 29.95
C LYS A 37 14.77 4.81 29.54
N ASP A 38 14.72 4.48 28.26
CA ASP A 38 13.60 3.76 27.66
C ASP A 38 13.96 2.30 27.28
N GLY A 39 15.24 1.91 27.39
CA GLY A 39 15.77 0.61 27.01
C GLY A 39 16.05 0.49 25.51
N PHE A 40 15.78 1.52 24.73
CA PHE A 40 16.06 1.58 23.28
C PHE A 40 16.27 3.02 22.80
N THR A 41 16.79 3.15 21.59
CA THR A 41 16.94 4.42 20.88
C THR A 41 16.91 4.20 19.38
N ILE A 42 16.51 5.22 18.61
CA ILE A 42 16.47 5.17 17.15
C ILE A 42 17.39 6.26 16.59
N LEU A 43 18.29 5.87 15.70
CA LEU A 43 19.16 6.77 14.94
C LEU A 43 18.67 6.84 13.51
N GLU A 44 18.82 8.02 12.89
CA GLU A 44 18.62 8.14 11.44
C GLU A 44 19.60 7.23 10.71
N GLY A 45 19.06 6.27 9.95
CA GLY A 45 19.86 5.29 9.24
C GLY A 45 20.28 5.75 7.85
N ARG A 46 21.07 4.91 7.19
CA ARG A 46 21.59 5.15 5.83
C ARG A 46 21.56 3.89 4.96
N GLU A 47 21.13 2.79 5.53
CA GLU A 47 21.04 1.54 4.80
C GLU A 47 19.84 1.59 3.86
N LYS A 48 20.06 1.21 2.62
CA LYS A 48 19.04 1.23 1.57
C LYS A 48 18.11 0.01 1.61
N HIS A 49 18.52 -1.03 2.35
CA HIS A 49 17.76 -2.26 2.52
C HIS A 49 17.92 -2.78 3.95
N PHE A 50 16.87 -3.39 4.48
CA PHE A 50 16.91 -4.02 5.80
C PHE A 50 18.03 -5.05 5.91
N PHE A 51 18.16 -5.95 4.93
CA PHE A 51 19.19 -7.00 4.94
C PHE A 51 20.60 -6.42 5.07
N SER A 52 20.92 -5.29 4.43
CA SER A 52 22.25 -4.64 4.52
C SER A 52 22.59 -4.25 5.96
N LEU A 53 21.60 -3.81 6.75
CA LEU A 53 21.80 -3.52 8.17
C LEU A 53 22.10 -4.80 8.96
N TYR A 54 21.39 -5.89 8.69
CA TYR A 54 21.58 -7.17 9.38
C TYR A 54 22.92 -7.83 8.98
N ASP A 55 23.36 -7.68 7.75
CA ASP A 55 24.69 -8.05 7.29
C ASP A 55 25.78 -7.25 8.00
N ARG A 56 25.59 -5.94 8.13
CA ARG A 56 26.48 -5.09 8.90
C ARG A 56 26.51 -5.48 10.39
N ASN A 57 25.40 -5.87 10.97
CA ASN A 57 25.36 -6.41 12.33
C ASN A 57 26.28 -7.60 12.50
N ALA A 58 26.20 -8.53 11.56
CA ALA A 58 27.01 -9.71 11.56
C ALA A 58 28.51 -9.35 11.39
N TYR A 59 28.90 -8.39 10.52
CA TYR A 59 30.27 -7.90 10.34
C TYR A 59 30.82 -7.21 11.59
N GLU A 60 30.03 -6.33 12.20
CA GLU A 60 30.42 -5.55 13.38
C GLU A 60 30.26 -6.37 14.70
N LYS A 61 29.83 -7.61 14.62
CA LYS A 61 29.57 -8.50 15.77
C LYS A 61 28.59 -7.87 16.77
N VAL A 62 27.52 -7.26 16.26
CA VAL A 62 26.39 -6.77 17.04
C VAL A 62 25.26 -7.79 16.90
N PRO A 63 24.65 -8.28 18.00
CA PRO A 63 23.49 -9.17 17.90
C PRO A 63 22.32 -8.50 17.18
N SER A 64 21.61 -9.25 16.35
CA SER A 64 20.49 -8.74 15.54
C SER A 64 19.18 -8.74 16.31
N PHE A 65 18.48 -7.61 16.31
CA PHE A 65 17.08 -7.50 16.71
C PHE A 65 16.20 -7.49 15.45
N ILE A 66 15.47 -8.55 15.22
CA ILE A 66 14.56 -8.69 14.08
C ILE A 66 13.26 -7.98 14.44
N SER A 67 13.09 -6.75 13.95
CA SER A 67 11.94 -5.91 14.23
C SER A 67 10.68 -6.38 13.49
N ALA A 68 9.50 -6.00 13.98
CA ALA A 68 8.27 -6.17 13.23
C ALA A 68 8.31 -5.47 11.86
N ASP A 69 9.06 -4.37 11.73
CA ASP A 69 9.21 -3.61 10.48
C ASP A 69 9.84 -4.45 9.37
N VAL A 70 10.94 -5.15 9.64
CA VAL A 70 11.57 -6.00 8.61
C VAL A 70 10.67 -7.17 8.22
N ILE A 71 9.90 -7.71 9.16
CA ILE A 71 8.97 -8.81 8.88
C ILE A 71 7.81 -8.33 8.00
N LEU A 72 7.28 -7.15 8.28
CA LEU A 72 6.27 -6.48 7.45
C LEU A 72 6.81 -6.16 6.06
N HIS A 73 8.04 -5.64 5.98
CA HIS A 73 8.69 -5.32 4.71
C HIS A 73 8.96 -6.56 3.84
N VAL A 74 9.40 -7.67 4.43
CA VAL A 74 9.54 -8.96 3.70
C VAL A 74 8.19 -9.38 3.12
N PHE A 75 7.11 -9.22 3.88
CA PHE A 75 5.77 -9.51 3.38
C PHE A 75 5.37 -8.57 2.25
N HIS A 76 5.64 -7.25 2.36
CA HIS A 76 5.41 -6.27 1.29
C HIS A 76 6.14 -6.68 -0.01
N ALA A 77 7.44 -6.96 0.06
CA ALA A 77 8.21 -7.35 -1.12
C ALA A 77 7.61 -8.59 -1.82
N ARG A 78 7.15 -9.57 -1.03
CA ARG A 78 6.45 -10.74 -1.53
C ARG A 78 5.10 -10.39 -2.16
N PHE A 79 4.32 -9.55 -1.50
CA PHE A 79 3.00 -9.12 -1.96
C PHE A 79 3.09 -8.38 -3.30
N ASP A 80 4.00 -7.42 -3.42
CA ASP A 80 4.24 -6.64 -4.63
C ASP A 80 4.63 -7.53 -5.82
N ASP A 81 5.55 -8.48 -5.62
CA ASP A 81 6.01 -9.38 -6.68
C ASP A 81 4.92 -10.36 -7.15
N GLU A 82 4.17 -10.96 -6.21
CA GLU A 82 3.06 -11.86 -6.57
C GLU A 82 1.93 -11.11 -7.26
N LEU A 83 1.63 -9.89 -6.82
CA LEU A 83 0.62 -9.05 -7.46
C LEU A 83 1.03 -8.65 -8.88
N ALA A 84 2.27 -8.21 -9.07
CA ALA A 84 2.82 -7.93 -10.40
C ALA A 84 2.78 -9.16 -11.31
N GLY A 85 3.13 -10.33 -10.77
CA GLY A 85 3.03 -11.60 -11.49
C GLY A 85 1.58 -11.96 -11.87
N PHE A 86 0.63 -11.74 -10.98
CA PHE A 86 -0.80 -11.97 -11.21
C PHE A 86 -1.34 -11.04 -12.29
N GLU A 87 -1.01 -9.76 -12.23
CA GLU A 87 -1.37 -8.78 -13.24
C GLU A 87 -0.83 -9.16 -14.62
N HIS A 88 0.46 -9.48 -14.70
CA HIS A 88 1.12 -9.78 -15.97
C HIS A 88 0.57 -11.06 -16.62
N ARG A 89 0.42 -12.14 -15.84
CA ARG A 89 0.07 -13.46 -16.40
C ARG A 89 -1.42 -13.68 -16.58
N ARG A 90 -2.26 -13.03 -15.79
CA ARG A 90 -3.70 -13.29 -15.77
C ARG A 90 -4.54 -12.07 -16.17
N LEU A 91 -4.34 -10.93 -15.51
CA LEU A 91 -5.23 -9.78 -15.70
C LEU A 91 -4.95 -9.02 -16.99
N LEU A 92 -3.70 -8.82 -17.37
CA LEU A 92 -3.32 -8.14 -18.61
C LEU A 92 -3.86 -8.87 -19.87
N PRO A 93 -3.66 -10.20 -20.04
CA PRO A 93 -4.25 -10.91 -21.19
C PRO A 93 -5.79 -10.86 -21.19
N ALA A 94 -6.42 -11.01 -20.03
CA ALA A 94 -7.88 -10.96 -19.91
C ALA A 94 -8.42 -9.57 -20.28
N LEU A 95 -7.79 -8.49 -19.81
CA LEU A 95 -8.18 -7.13 -20.14
C LEU A 95 -7.96 -6.78 -21.62
N LYS A 96 -6.86 -7.27 -22.22
CA LYS A 96 -6.60 -7.14 -23.66
C LYS A 96 -7.70 -7.83 -24.47
N ALA A 97 -8.04 -9.06 -24.16
CA ALA A 97 -9.08 -9.82 -24.86
C ALA A 97 -10.45 -9.14 -24.72
N PHE A 98 -10.81 -8.72 -23.50
CA PHE A 98 -12.05 -8.00 -23.23
C PHE A 98 -12.13 -6.69 -24.04
N SER A 99 -11.11 -5.82 -23.94
CA SER A 99 -11.11 -4.51 -24.59
C SER A 99 -11.18 -4.61 -26.11
N SER A 100 -10.39 -5.51 -26.70
CA SER A 100 -10.39 -5.76 -28.16
C SER A 100 -11.71 -6.35 -28.65
N GLY A 101 -12.30 -7.26 -27.87
CA GLY A 101 -13.60 -7.85 -28.16
C GLY A 101 -14.73 -6.82 -28.16
N GLN A 102 -14.75 -5.93 -27.16
CA GLN A 102 -15.74 -4.86 -27.07
C GLN A 102 -15.57 -3.83 -28.20
N LEU A 103 -14.33 -3.47 -28.54
CA LEU A 103 -14.04 -2.59 -29.67
C LEU A 103 -14.55 -3.19 -30.98
N ALA A 104 -14.23 -4.45 -31.28
CA ALA A 104 -14.67 -5.14 -32.47
C ALA A 104 -16.21 -5.19 -32.57
N ARG A 105 -16.88 -5.48 -31.44
CA ARG A 105 -18.34 -5.53 -31.35
C ARG A 105 -18.97 -4.16 -31.59
N ALA A 106 -18.46 -3.09 -31.00
CA ALA A 106 -18.94 -1.74 -31.21
C ALA A 106 -18.77 -1.32 -32.71
N LEU A 107 -17.63 -1.63 -33.33
CA LEU A 107 -17.37 -1.35 -34.75
C LEU A 107 -18.30 -2.12 -35.70
N ALA A 108 -18.69 -3.33 -35.31
CA ALA A 108 -19.64 -4.14 -36.11
C ALA A 108 -21.06 -3.54 -36.17
N LEU A 109 -21.42 -2.71 -35.17
CA LEU A 109 -22.70 -2.00 -35.13
C LEU A 109 -22.72 -0.70 -35.97
N TRP A 110 -21.57 -0.28 -36.52
CA TRP A 110 -21.50 0.94 -37.32
C TRP A 110 -22.25 0.75 -38.65
N PRO A 111 -22.96 1.78 -39.15
CA PRO A 111 -23.62 1.69 -40.42
C PRO A 111 -22.61 1.49 -41.56
N LYS A 112 -23.00 0.73 -42.57
CA LYS A 112 -22.14 0.51 -43.76
C LYS A 112 -21.88 1.79 -44.55
N GLN A 113 -22.78 2.76 -44.47
CA GLN A 113 -22.66 4.08 -45.08
C GLN A 113 -23.07 5.18 -44.06
N GLY A 114 -22.37 6.31 -44.10
CA GLY A 114 -22.60 7.42 -43.19
C GLY A 114 -21.86 7.28 -41.85
N ALA A 115 -22.02 8.28 -41.00
CA ALA A 115 -21.48 8.30 -39.65
C ALA A 115 -22.40 7.54 -38.68
N PRO A 116 -21.87 6.88 -37.65
CA PRO A 116 -22.68 6.27 -36.61
C PRO A 116 -23.34 7.36 -35.73
N GLU A 117 -24.36 6.95 -35.01
CA GLU A 117 -24.92 7.80 -33.95
C GLU A 117 -23.83 8.25 -32.95
N PRO A 118 -23.86 9.50 -32.46
CA PRO A 118 -22.81 10.04 -31.58
C PRO A 118 -22.58 9.19 -30.31
N ALA A 119 -23.63 8.57 -29.78
CA ALA A 119 -23.54 7.68 -28.62
C ALA A 119 -22.72 6.43 -28.94
N LEU A 120 -22.99 5.78 -30.08
CA LEU A 120 -22.25 4.60 -30.54
C LEU A 120 -20.79 4.97 -30.89
N GLN A 121 -20.56 6.13 -31.48
CA GLN A 121 -19.21 6.63 -31.74
C GLN A 121 -18.42 6.81 -30.44
N SER A 122 -19.02 7.46 -29.44
CA SER A 122 -18.41 7.70 -28.13
C SER A 122 -18.09 6.36 -27.41
N LEU A 123 -19.02 5.41 -27.45
CA LEU A 123 -18.83 4.06 -26.89
C LEU A 123 -17.69 3.30 -27.59
N THR A 124 -17.59 3.41 -28.91
CA THR A 124 -16.51 2.77 -29.67
C THR A 124 -15.16 3.39 -29.33
N VAL A 125 -15.07 4.71 -29.23
CA VAL A 125 -13.84 5.42 -28.83
C VAL A 125 -13.46 5.06 -27.40
N PHE A 126 -14.42 4.90 -26.47
CA PHE A 126 -14.16 4.47 -25.09
C PHE A 126 -13.36 3.16 -25.04
N HIS A 127 -13.72 2.15 -25.81
CA HIS A 127 -12.99 0.89 -25.88
C HIS A 127 -11.71 0.99 -26.72
N ALA A 128 -11.68 1.81 -27.79
CA ALA A 128 -10.49 2.03 -28.59
C ALA A 128 -9.35 2.71 -27.80
N VAL A 129 -9.68 3.62 -26.89
CA VAL A 129 -8.72 4.22 -25.95
C VAL A 129 -8.09 3.16 -25.05
N ALA A 130 -8.89 2.25 -24.48
CA ALA A 130 -8.36 1.15 -23.67
C ALA A 130 -7.40 0.26 -24.46
N VAL A 131 -7.71 -0.08 -25.71
CA VAL A 131 -6.83 -0.86 -26.59
C VAL A 131 -5.52 -0.10 -26.87
N ALA A 132 -5.58 1.21 -27.14
CA ALA A 132 -4.40 2.05 -27.40
C ALA A 132 -3.52 2.24 -26.14
N LEU A 133 -4.10 2.16 -24.94
CA LEU A 133 -3.36 2.19 -23.67
C LEU A 133 -2.69 0.84 -23.39
N LEU A 134 -3.37 -0.28 -23.70
CA LEU A 134 -2.85 -1.64 -23.47
C LEU A 134 -1.70 -2.01 -24.41
N ASP A 135 -1.71 -1.46 -25.62
CA ASP A 135 -0.68 -1.72 -26.61
C ASP A 135 -0.45 -0.49 -27.50
N GLU A 136 0.72 0.12 -27.34
CA GLU A 136 1.10 1.33 -28.11
C GLU A 136 1.25 1.07 -29.60
N ASN A 137 1.47 -0.18 -29.99
CA ASN A 137 1.61 -0.61 -31.38
C ASN A 137 0.32 -1.20 -31.97
N ALA A 138 -0.80 -1.13 -31.22
CA ALA A 138 -2.08 -1.65 -31.68
C ALA A 138 -2.53 -0.95 -32.95
N THR A 139 -2.83 -1.73 -33.96
CA THR A 139 -3.46 -1.22 -35.21
C THR A 139 -4.94 -1.00 -34.97
N LEU A 140 -5.34 0.25 -34.77
CA LEU A 140 -6.74 0.63 -34.58
C LEU A 140 -7.46 0.80 -35.94
N ASP A 141 -8.76 0.55 -35.94
CA ASP A 141 -9.61 0.84 -37.09
C ASP A 141 -9.53 2.33 -37.46
N PRO A 142 -9.29 2.69 -38.74
CA PRO A 142 -9.15 4.08 -39.19
C PRO A 142 -10.29 5.02 -38.73
N ARG A 143 -11.51 4.47 -38.57
CA ARG A 143 -12.70 5.24 -38.12
C ARG A 143 -12.58 5.82 -36.71
N VAL A 144 -11.77 5.22 -35.84
CA VAL A 144 -11.61 5.63 -34.43
C VAL A 144 -10.15 5.94 -34.08
N ALA A 145 -9.20 5.59 -34.91
CA ALA A 145 -7.75 5.70 -34.62
C ALA A 145 -7.34 7.11 -34.17
N ALA A 146 -7.75 8.14 -34.91
CA ALA A 146 -7.36 9.52 -34.59
C ALA A 146 -7.92 9.98 -33.22
N ALA A 147 -9.18 9.63 -32.91
CA ALA A 147 -9.80 10.00 -31.64
C ALA A 147 -9.13 9.23 -30.47
N ALA A 148 -8.95 7.90 -30.60
CA ALA A 148 -8.35 7.08 -29.55
C ALA A 148 -6.88 7.47 -29.29
N THR A 149 -6.09 7.77 -30.33
CA THR A 149 -4.71 8.21 -30.21
C THR A 149 -4.64 9.59 -29.50
N THR A 150 -5.53 10.51 -29.83
CA THR A 150 -5.57 11.83 -29.16
C THR A 150 -5.87 11.69 -27.66
N GLU A 151 -6.89 10.91 -27.32
CA GLU A 151 -7.28 10.69 -25.91
C GLU A 151 -6.18 9.94 -25.13
N SER A 152 -5.65 8.84 -25.68
CA SER A 152 -4.61 8.05 -25.01
C SER A 152 -3.31 8.85 -24.82
N LYS A 153 -2.95 9.71 -25.78
CA LYS A 153 -1.80 10.61 -25.65
C LYS A 153 -2.04 11.66 -24.57
N ALA A 154 -3.23 12.27 -24.52
CA ALA A 154 -3.55 13.25 -23.48
C ALA A 154 -3.46 12.64 -22.07
N LEU A 155 -3.89 11.38 -21.89
CA LEU A 155 -3.75 10.63 -20.63
C LEU A 155 -2.28 10.39 -20.26
N LYS A 156 -1.46 9.94 -21.22
CA LYS A 156 -0.02 9.71 -21.02
C LYS A 156 0.74 10.99 -20.65
N ASP A 157 0.34 12.11 -21.26
CA ASP A 157 0.96 13.43 -21.01
C ASP A 157 0.46 14.08 -19.69
N GLY A 158 -0.46 13.43 -18.97
CA GLY A 158 -1.06 13.98 -17.75
C GLY A 158 -1.85 15.28 -17.97
N LYS A 159 -2.28 15.54 -19.23
CA LYS A 159 -2.86 16.81 -19.68
C LYS A 159 -4.21 16.58 -20.36
N GLY A 160 -5.08 17.55 -20.21
CA GLY A 160 -6.16 17.77 -21.17
C GLY A 160 -7.58 17.48 -20.69
N SER A 161 -8.49 18.12 -21.40
CA SER A 161 -9.93 17.87 -21.36
C SER A 161 -10.24 16.72 -22.30
N LEU A 162 -10.68 15.61 -21.79
CA LEU A 162 -11.04 14.44 -22.56
C LEU A 162 -12.48 14.54 -23.05
N LYS A 163 -12.73 14.11 -24.30
CA LYS A 163 -14.05 14.19 -24.92
C LYS A 163 -14.97 13.03 -24.51
N VAL A 164 -14.40 11.88 -24.18
CA VAL A 164 -15.20 10.69 -23.81
C VAL A 164 -15.74 10.81 -22.40
N CYS A 165 -14.90 11.17 -21.44
CA CYS A 165 -15.27 11.39 -20.05
C CYS A 165 -14.28 12.31 -19.35
N ALA A 166 -14.71 12.95 -18.26
CA ALA A 166 -13.83 13.74 -17.41
C ALA A 166 -13.06 12.82 -16.46
N VAL A 167 -11.72 12.85 -16.54
CA VAL A 167 -10.83 12.10 -15.63
C VAL A 167 -9.69 13.00 -15.15
N ASP A 168 -9.13 12.69 -14.01
CA ASP A 168 -7.84 13.25 -13.59
C ASP A 168 -6.71 12.51 -14.33
N ALA A 169 -6.19 13.12 -15.39
CA ALA A 169 -5.14 12.53 -16.21
C ALA A 169 -3.85 12.23 -15.42
N SER A 170 -3.62 12.90 -14.29
CA SER A 170 -2.46 12.64 -13.43
C SER A 170 -2.49 11.25 -12.79
N LEU A 171 -3.67 10.60 -12.69
CA LEU A 171 -3.80 9.23 -12.19
C LEU A 171 -3.23 8.17 -13.15
N PHE A 172 -2.98 8.52 -14.41
CA PHE A 172 -2.52 7.59 -15.43
C PHE A 172 -0.98 7.42 -15.48
N THR A 173 -0.23 8.14 -14.66
CA THR A 173 1.21 7.91 -14.49
C THR A 173 1.41 6.58 -13.77
N PRO A 174 2.05 5.56 -14.39
CA PRO A 174 2.38 4.30 -13.72
C PRO A 174 3.25 4.54 -12.48
N ARG A 175 3.00 3.80 -11.40
CA ARG A 175 3.67 3.93 -10.09
C ARG A 175 3.79 2.56 -9.44
N GLY A 176 4.71 2.41 -8.49
CA GLY A 176 4.99 1.14 -7.87
C GLY A 176 5.42 0.09 -8.88
N HIS A 177 5.03 -1.17 -8.69
CA HIS A 177 5.37 -2.25 -9.63
C HIS A 177 4.86 -2.02 -11.05
N SER A 178 3.87 -1.15 -11.26
CA SER A 178 3.40 -0.79 -12.60
C SER A 178 4.35 0.15 -13.37
N GLU A 179 5.43 0.63 -12.77
CA GLU A 179 6.54 1.28 -13.49
C GLU A 179 7.30 0.28 -14.37
N ARG A 180 7.19 -1.04 -14.11
CA ARG A 180 7.72 -2.09 -14.98
C ARG A 180 7.08 -1.98 -16.37
N PHE A 181 7.92 -2.00 -17.41
CA PHE A 181 7.49 -1.73 -18.79
C PHE A 181 6.28 -2.56 -19.22
N GLU A 182 6.27 -3.84 -18.88
CA GLU A 182 5.23 -4.81 -19.26
C GLU A 182 3.86 -4.56 -18.59
N LEU A 183 3.82 -3.83 -17.47
CA LEU A 183 2.59 -3.55 -16.71
C LEU A 183 2.01 -2.14 -16.94
N ARG A 184 2.77 -1.25 -17.57
CA ARG A 184 2.33 0.15 -17.81
C ARG A 184 1.00 0.22 -18.58
N GLY A 185 0.86 -0.58 -19.64
CA GLY A 185 -0.37 -0.63 -20.43
C GLY A 185 -1.57 -1.15 -19.62
N TYR A 186 -1.35 -2.19 -18.81
CA TYR A 186 -2.37 -2.72 -17.93
C TYR A 186 -2.81 -1.68 -16.90
N PHE A 187 -1.87 -1.01 -16.24
CA PHE A 187 -2.15 0.05 -15.28
C PHE A 187 -3.01 1.16 -15.90
N MET A 188 -2.59 1.71 -17.02
CA MET A 188 -3.29 2.82 -17.68
C MET A 188 -4.70 2.43 -18.17
N ALA A 189 -4.86 1.25 -18.76
CA ALA A 189 -6.17 0.80 -19.24
C ALA A 189 -7.13 0.42 -18.10
N SER A 190 -6.60 -0.19 -17.02
CA SER A 190 -7.38 -0.45 -15.82
C SER A 190 -7.82 0.85 -15.16
N THR A 191 -6.91 1.84 -15.06
CA THR A 191 -7.23 3.19 -14.57
C THR A 191 -8.28 3.86 -15.45
N TRP A 192 -8.20 3.69 -16.78
CA TRP A 192 -9.21 4.21 -17.71
C TRP A 192 -10.61 3.68 -17.38
N TYR A 193 -10.77 2.37 -17.26
CA TYR A 193 -12.07 1.77 -16.96
C TYR A 193 -12.56 2.03 -15.52
N ALA A 194 -11.66 2.35 -14.59
CA ALA A 194 -12.01 2.70 -13.23
C ALA A 194 -12.35 4.20 -13.04
N GLN A 195 -11.68 5.10 -13.77
CA GLN A 195 -11.80 6.54 -13.60
C GLN A 195 -12.72 7.21 -14.62
N CYS A 196 -12.90 6.60 -15.81
CA CYS A 196 -13.90 7.05 -16.78
C CYS A 196 -15.28 6.59 -16.32
N VAL A 197 -15.82 7.31 -15.35
CA VAL A 197 -17.11 7.01 -14.73
C VAL A 197 -18.24 7.79 -15.38
N PHE A 198 -19.43 7.21 -15.39
CA PHE A 198 -20.63 7.87 -15.91
C PHE A 198 -21.58 8.18 -14.76
N PRO A 199 -21.91 9.47 -14.52
CA PRO A 199 -22.93 9.84 -13.53
C PRO A 199 -24.25 9.12 -13.81
N LEU A 200 -24.86 8.56 -12.77
CA LEU A 200 -26.17 7.90 -12.88
C LEU A 200 -27.31 8.92 -12.75
N ASP A 201 -27.20 9.98 -13.51
CA ASP A 201 -28.19 11.02 -13.69
C ASP A 201 -28.65 11.11 -15.15
N ARG A 202 -29.52 12.07 -15.48
CA ARG A 202 -30.03 12.22 -16.85
C ARG A 202 -28.94 12.48 -17.91
N SER A 203 -27.77 12.96 -17.52
CA SER A 203 -26.67 13.29 -18.44
C SER A 203 -25.76 12.09 -18.72
N GLY A 204 -25.46 11.26 -17.73
CA GLY A 204 -24.49 10.18 -17.83
C GLY A 204 -25.13 8.79 -17.94
N LEU A 205 -26.33 8.57 -17.40
CA LEU A 205 -27.02 7.27 -17.43
C LEU A 205 -27.17 6.68 -18.84
N PRO A 206 -27.50 7.44 -19.91
CA PRO A 206 -27.56 6.87 -21.26
C PRO A 206 -26.27 6.18 -21.69
N ARG A 207 -25.10 6.78 -21.39
CA ARG A 207 -23.79 6.19 -21.71
C ARG A 207 -23.51 4.94 -20.88
N ALA A 208 -23.84 4.93 -19.59
CA ALA A 208 -23.73 3.76 -18.73
C ALA A 208 -24.58 2.59 -19.28
N LEU A 209 -25.80 2.87 -19.70
CA LEU A 209 -26.69 1.88 -20.31
C LEU A 209 -26.19 1.40 -21.67
N ASP A 210 -25.54 2.24 -22.48
CA ASP A 210 -24.94 1.82 -23.75
C ASP A 210 -23.74 0.91 -23.54
N VAL A 211 -22.91 1.13 -22.51
CA VAL A 211 -21.86 0.18 -22.10
C VAL A 211 -22.49 -1.16 -21.75
N LEU A 212 -23.56 -1.17 -20.93
CA LEU A 212 -24.26 -2.40 -20.54
C LEU A 212 -24.85 -3.14 -21.76
N ARG A 213 -25.50 -2.42 -22.68
CA ARG A 213 -26.13 -2.97 -23.89
C ARG A 213 -25.12 -3.55 -24.90
N LEU A 214 -23.86 -3.11 -24.85
CA LEU A 214 -22.79 -3.66 -25.69
C LEU A 214 -22.34 -5.03 -25.21
N LEU A 215 -22.46 -5.34 -23.89
CA LEU A 215 -22.03 -6.61 -23.33
C LEU A 215 -22.94 -7.75 -23.78
N ASP A 216 -22.34 -8.82 -24.29
CA ASP A 216 -23.00 -10.11 -24.45
C ASP A 216 -22.67 -11.04 -23.28
N ALA A 217 -23.24 -12.24 -23.26
CA ALA A 217 -23.01 -13.17 -22.16
C ALA A 217 -21.51 -13.54 -21.98
N PRO A 218 -20.72 -13.82 -23.03
CA PRO A 218 -19.27 -14.03 -22.88
C PRO A 218 -18.53 -12.82 -22.32
N ALA A 219 -18.82 -11.61 -22.80
CA ALA A 219 -18.18 -10.39 -22.32
C ALA A 219 -18.53 -10.09 -20.87
N THR A 220 -19.80 -10.28 -20.48
CA THR A 220 -20.26 -10.14 -19.10
C THR A 220 -19.55 -11.15 -18.18
N ALA A 221 -19.38 -12.41 -18.61
CA ALA A 221 -18.65 -13.41 -17.85
C ALA A 221 -17.17 -13.01 -17.67
N ALA A 222 -16.49 -12.60 -18.74
CA ALA A 222 -15.09 -12.16 -18.70
C ALA A 222 -14.92 -10.93 -17.79
N LEU A 223 -15.85 -9.98 -17.83
CA LEU A 223 -15.82 -8.80 -16.96
C LEU A 223 -15.99 -9.18 -15.50
N ARG A 224 -16.93 -10.08 -15.17
CA ARG A 224 -17.13 -10.59 -13.81
C ARG A 224 -15.91 -11.33 -13.28
N GLU A 225 -15.18 -12.06 -14.12
CA GLU A 225 -13.91 -12.68 -13.73
C GLU A 225 -12.84 -11.63 -13.39
N LEU A 226 -12.73 -10.56 -14.21
CA LEU A 226 -11.83 -9.45 -13.93
C LEU A 226 -12.21 -8.73 -12.61
N GLU A 227 -13.50 -8.44 -12.40
CA GLU A 227 -14.00 -7.82 -11.16
C GLU A 227 -13.71 -8.71 -9.95
N ALA A 228 -13.98 -10.01 -10.03
CA ALA A 228 -13.72 -10.97 -8.95
C ALA A 228 -12.22 -11.06 -8.61
N ALA A 229 -11.37 -11.11 -9.63
CA ALA A 229 -9.93 -11.14 -9.44
C ALA A 229 -9.40 -9.85 -8.78
N ARG A 230 -9.90 -8.69 -9.18
CA ARG A 230 -9.56 -7.40 -8.54
C ARG A 230 -10.08 -7.32 -7.09
N ALA A 231 -11.26 -7.90 -6.84
CA ALA A 231 -11.83 -7.93 -5.50
C ALA A 231 -11.05 -8.79 -4.50
N LEU A 232 -10.28 -9.78 -4.96
CA LEU A 232 -9.34 -10.53 -4.09
C LEU A 232 -8.28 -9.59 -3.48
N VAL A 233 -7.84 -8.59 -4.20
CA VAL A 233 -6.83 -7.63 -3.75
C VAL A 233 -7.45 -6.49 -2.95
N GLY A 234 -8.30 -5.67 -3.59
CA GLY A 234 -8.86 -4.45 -2.99
C GLY A 234 -10.14 -4.64 -2.18
N GLY A 235 -10.86 -5.73 -2.43
CA GLY A 235 -12.25 -5.89 -2.02
C GLY A 235 -13.24 -5.51 -3.14
N PRO A 236 -14.56 -5.61 -2.89
CA PRO A 236 -15.58 -5.27 -3.87
C PRO A 236 -15.52 -3.78 -4.26
N ALA A 237 -15.86 -3.49 -5.52
CA ALA A 237 -15.94 -2.13 -6.03
C ALA A 237 -16.87 -1.27 -5.17
N ASP A 238 -16.47 -0.02 -4.96
CA ASP A 238 -17.21 0.94 -4.13
C ASP A 238 -18.35 1.62 -4.89
N ASP A 239 -18.16 1.84 -6.19
CA ASP A 239 -19.20 2.38 -7.06
C ASP A 239 -20.02 1.26 -7.74
N PRO A 240 -21.27 1.53 -8.13
CA PRO A 240 -22.06 0.65 -8.96
C PRO A 240 -21.33 0.21 -10.24
N GLY A 241 -21.20 -1.11 -10.42
CA GLY A 241 -20.70 -1.75 -11.63
C GLY A 241 -21.82 -2.36 -12.48
N VAL A 242 -21.45 -3.25 -13.38
CA VAL A 242 -22.39 -3.90 -14.32
C VAL A 242 -23.52 -4.64 -13.58
N THR A 243 -23.20 -5.42 -12.56
CA THR A 243 -24.21 -6.20 -11.80
C THR A 243 -25.30 -5.31 -11.18
N GLN A 244 -24.91 -4.17 -10.59
CA GLN A 244 -25.84 -3.24 -9.99
C GLN A 244 -26.67 -2.49 -11.04
N LEU A 245 -26.05 -2.15 -12.17
CA LEU A 245 -26.73 -1.47 -13.27
C LEU A 245 -27.73 -2.43 -13.97
N GLU A 246 -27.36 -3.71 -14.21
CA GLU A 246 -28.27 -4.73 -14.71
C GLU A 246 -29.52 -4.88 -13.85
N ALA A 247 -29.34 -4.88 -12.53
CA ALA A 247 -30.44 -5.06 -11.57
C ALA A 247 -31.51 -3.94 -11.66
N ILE A 248 -31.14 -2.74 -12.10
CA ILE A 248 -32.07 -1.60 -12.23
C ILE A 248 -32.45 -1.28 -13.67
N ALA A 249 -31.72 -1.78 -14.68
CA ALA A 249 -31.93 -1.43 -16.09
C ALA A 249 -33.28 -1.95 -16.64
N GLY A 250 -33.69 -3.16 -16.27
CA GLY A 250 -34.84 -3.82 -16.88
C GLY A 250 -34.58 -4.19 -18.33
N GLU A 251 -35.64 -4.37 -19.13
CA GLU A 251 -35.53 -4.62 -20.57
C GLU A 251 -35.11 -3.36 -21.33
N LEU A 252 -34.03 -3.47 -22.07
CA LEU A 252 -33.49 -2.39 -22.91
C LEU A 252 -33.49 -2.83 -24.38
N PRO A 253 -33.73 -1.89 -25.34
CA PRO A 253 -33.60 -2.19 -26.74
C PRO A 253 -32.13 -2.50 -27.07
N SER A 254 -31.89 -3.40 -28.05
CA SER A 254 -30.53 -3.70 -28.54
C SER A 254 -29.92 -2.50 -29.24
N LEU A 255 -28.58 -2.33 -29.13
CA LEU A 255 -27.85 -1.36 -29.94
C LEU A 255 -27.98 -1.69 -31.45
N PRO A 256 -28.03 -0.67 -32.36
CA PRO A 256 -27.86 0.74 -32.10
C PRO A 256 -29.17 1.51 -31.84
N ALA A 257 -30.30 0.84 -31.57
CA ALA A 257 -31.57 1.54 -31.36
C ALA A 257 -31.45 2.56 -30.17
N PRO A 258 -32.01 3.78 -30.30
CA PRO A 258 -31.92 4.77 -29.22
C PRO A 258 -32.76 4.36 -28.00
N LEU A 259 -32.35 4.82 -26.82
CA LEU A 259 -33.14 4.69 -25.61
C LEU A 259 -34.34 5.66 -25.64
N SER A 260 -35.54 5.17 -25.33
CA SER A 260 -36.71 6.04 -25.20
C SER A 260 -36.61 6.86 -23.90
N ALA A 261 -37.23 8.05 -23.90
CA ALA A 261 -37.35 8.87 -22.69
C ALA A 261 -38.04 8.10 -21.55
N GLN A 262 -39.06 7.31 -21.86
CA GLN A 262 -39.79 6.49 -20.90
C GLN A 262 -38.89 5.41 -20.28
N SER A 263 -38.09 4.70 -21.06
CA SER A 263 -37.12 3.71 -20.55
C SER A 263 -36.09 4.38 -19.65
N LEU A 264 -35.57 5.54 -20.05
CA LEU A 264 -34.60 6.28 -19.27
C LEU A 264 -35.17 6.75 -17.94
N ASP A 265 -36.40 7.32 -17.93
CA ASP A 265 -37.06 7.76 -16.70
C ASP A 265 -37.37 6.60 -15.76
N ALA A 266 -37.74 5.44 -16.29
CA ALA A 266 -37.96 4.23 -15.50
C ALA A 266 -36.68 3.73 -14.80
N VAL A 267 -35.52 3.81 -15.45
CA VAL A 267 -34.24 3.44 -14.83
C VAL A 267 -33.80 4.51 -13.84
N LEU A 268 -33.93 5.80 -14.16
CA LEU A 268 -33.61 6.90 -13.25
C LEU A 268 -34.35 6.81 -11.92
N ALA A 269 -35.63 6.44 -11.95
CA ALA A 269 -36.42 6.25 -10.74
C ALA A 269 -35.84 5.16 -9.82
N ARG A 270 -35.15 4.14 -10.38
CA ARG A 270 -34.52 3.05 -9.64
C ARG A 270 -33.11 3.38 -9.17
N VAL A 271 -32.42 4.37 -9.77
CA VAL A 271 -31.06 4.79 -9.37
C VAL A 271 -31.04 5.17 -7.87
N ALA A 272 -32.11 5.74 -7.34
CA ALA A 272 -32.21 6.10 -5.92
C ALA A 272 -32.05 4.89 -4.96
N THR A 273 -32.24 3.66 -5.44
CA THR A 273 -32.02 2.42 -4.65
C THR A 273 -30.56 1.99 -4.60
N LEU A 274 -29.69 2.53 -5.46
CA LEU A 274 -28.28 2.20 -5.47
C LEU A 274 -27.54 2.88 -4.32
N LYS A 275 -26.66 2.14 -3.70
CA LYS A 275 -25.76 2.71 -2.68
C LYS A 275 -24.72 3.61 -3.33
N LYS A 276 -24.47 4.74 -2.70
CA LYS A 276 -23.32 5.59 -3.07
C LYS A 276 -22.04 4.94 -2.58
N GLY A 277 -20.96 5.16 -3.31
CA GLY A 277 -19.62 4.81 -2.87
C GLY A 277 -19.28 5.46 -1.50
N ARG A 278 -18.57 4.74 -0.66
CA ARG A 278 -18.16 5.16 0.69
C ARG A 278 -17.01 6.16 0.66
N VAL A 279 -16.08 5.98 -0.29
CA VAL A 279 -14.96 6.89 -0.49
C VAL A 279 -15.37 7.97 -1.48
N ALA A 280 -15.32 9.23 -1.03
CA ALA A 280 -15.67 10.37 -1.87
C ALA A 280 -14.73 10.48 -3.07
N SER A 281 -15.31 10.44 -4.28
CA SER A 281 -14.67 10.78 -5.54
C SER A 281 -15.08 12.20 -5.96
N LEU A 282 -14.54 12.70 -7.08
CA LEU A 282 -14.90 14.00 -7.66
C LEU A 282 -16.42 14.14 -7.94
N ASN A 283 -17.15 13.04 -8.02
CA ASN A 283 -18.58 13.02 -8.31
C ASN A 283 -19.43 12.96 -7.02
N ARG A 284 -20.36 13.88 -6.88
CA ARG A 284 -21.24 14.02 -5.70
C ARG A 284 -22.44 13.06 -5.68
N GLY A 285 -22.65 12.26 -6.73
CA GLY A 285 -23.77 11.32 -6.90
C GLY A 285 -23.30 9.88 -7.09
N PRO A 286 -24.22 8.91 -7.24
CA PRO A 286 -23.86 7.57 -7.69
C PRO A 286 -23.32 7.63 -9.11
N VAL A 287 -22.25 6.91 -9.38
CA VAL A 287 -21.62 6.80 -10.71
C VAL A 287 -21.51 5.34 -11.10
N PHE A 288 -21.50 5.05 -12.39
CA PHE A 288 -21.19 3.75 -12.94
C PHE A 288 -19.71 3.72 -13.35
N ALA A 289 -18.98 2.71 -12.91
CA ALA A 289 -17.63 2.39 -13.35
C ALA A 289 -17.58 0.99 -13.93
N LEU A 290 -16.95 0.81 -15.10
CA LEU A 290 -16.87 -0.51 -15.76
C LEU A 290 -15.97 -1.49 -14.97
N LEU A 291 -14.84 -1.02 -14.44
CA LEU A 291 -13.95 -1.75 -13.54
C LEU A 291 -13.67 -0.92 -12.28
N GLY A 292 -14.69 -0.78 -11.42
CA GLY A 292 -14.60 0.05 -10.24
C GLY A 292 -13.47 -0.36 -9.28
N ALA A 293 -12.94 0.61 -8.55
CA ALA A 293 -11.99 0.39 -7.47
C ALA A 293 -12.71 0.23 -6.11
N ALA A 294 -12.09 -0.50 -5.20
CA ALA A 294 -12.63 -0.75 -3.87
C ALA A 294 -12.56 0.50 -2.97
N GLY A 295 -13.59 0.72 -2.15
CA GLY A 295 -13.54 1.65 -1.03
C GLY A 295 -12.92 0.97 0.19
N THR A 296 -11.86 1.54 0.73
CA THR A 296 -11.18 1.00 1.91
C THR A 296 -11.48 1.82 3.16
N PHE A 297 -11.38 1.18 4.31
CA PHE A 297 -11.60 1.81 5.60
C PHE A 297 -10.72 3.06 5.82
N ASP A 298 -9.43 2.96 5.51
CA ASP A 298 -8.50 4.08 5.61
C ASP A 298 -8.84 5.22 4.65
N GLY A 299 -9.30 4.90 3.42
CA GLY A 299 -9.81 5.89 2.47
C GLY A 299 -11.04 6.65 2.99
N GLU A 300 -11.97 5.95 3.66
CA GLU A 300 -13.11 6.57 4.33
C GLU A 300 -12.67 7.52 5.46
N VAL A 301 -11.71 7.07 6.29
CA VAL A 301 -11.15 7.90 7.39
C VAL A 301 -10.51 9.17 6.85
N LEU A 302 -9.61 9.04 5.86
CA LEU A 302 -8.93 10.19 5.24
C LEU A 302 -9.94 11.20 4.64
N GLY A 303 -10.93 10.69 3.89
CA GLY A 303 -11.98 11.51 3.31
C GLY A 303 -12.84 12.23 4.37
N ALA A 304 -13.21 11.53 5.44
CA ALA A 304 -14.01 12.12 6.53
C ALA A 304 -13.25 13.21 7.31
N VAL A 305 -11.93 13.06 7.46
CA VAL A 305 -11.08 14.07 8.11
C VAL A 305 -10.89 15.29 7.20
N ALA A 306 -10.59 15.06 5.92
CA ALA A 306 -10.43 16.12 4.92
C ALA A 306 -11.71 16.96 4.76
N ALA A 307 -12.89 16.34 4.81
CA ALA A 307 -14.18 17.01 4.77
C ALA A 307 -14.36 18.04 5.92
N LYS A 308 -13.64 17.86 7.03
CA LYS A 308 -13.59 18.80 8.18
C LYS A 308 -12.54 19.91 8.02
N LYS A 309 -12.04 20.13 6.79
CA LYS A 309 -11.03 21.14 6.44
C LYS A 309 -9.69 21.00 7.20
N ARG A 310 -9.31 19.78 7.58
CA ARG A 310 -8.01 19.44 8.18
C ARG A 310 -7.26 18.47 7.27
N LEU A 311 -5.98 18.70 7.05
CA LEU A 311 -5.13 17.73 6.36
C LEU A 311 -5.05 16.47 7.24
N PRO A 312 -5.51 15.30 6.77
CA PRO A 312 -5.40 14.06 7.53
C PRO A 312 -3.96 13.57 7.59
N SER A 313 -3.70 12.63 8.48
CA SER A 313 -2.41 11.97 8.66
C SER A 313 -2.58 10.47 8.91
N ALA A 314 -1.48 9.71 8.86
CA ALA A 314 -1.50 8.32 9.28
C ALA A 314 -2.04 8.13 10.71
N LEU A 315 -1.82 9.10 11.60
CA LEU A 315 -2.36 9.03 12.97
C LEU A 315 -3.89 8.94 12.98
N ASP A 316 -4.59 9.55 12.02
CA ASP A 316 -6.05 9.45 11.93
C ASP A 316 -6.48 8.02 11.62
N VAL A 317 -5.80 7.38 10.68
CA VAL A 317 -6.05 5.98 10.32
C VAL A 317 -5.72 5.06 11.50
N LEU A 318 -4.54 5.22 12.10
CA LEU A 318 -4.10 4.39 13.23
C LEU A 318 -4.98 4.57 14.48
N ALA A 319 -5.51 5.77 14.71
CA ALA A 319 -6.46 6.03 15.79
C ALA A 319 -7.77 5.26 15.58
N GLU A 320 -8.30 5.24 14.37
CA GLU A 320 -9.49 4.48 14.02
C GLU A 320 -9.24 2.96 14.00
N LEU A 321 -7.99 2.52 13.78
CA LEU A 321 -7.56 1.13 13.97
C LEU A 321 -7.40 0.75 15.46
N GLY A 322 -7.63 1.67 16.38
CA GLY A 322 -7.65 1.42 17.83
C GLY A 322 -6.37 1.77 18.57
N SER A 323 -5.43 2.48 17.95
CA SER A 323 -4.19 2.89 18.61
C SER A 323 -4.42 3.95 19.68
N VAL A 324 -4.15 3.59 20.93
CA VAL A 324 -4.19 4.54 22.08
C VAL A 324 -3.13 5.63 21.92
N GLY A 325 -1.95 5.29 21.38
CA GLY A 325 -0.88 6.24 21.10
C GLY A 325 -1.26 7.30 20.08
N ALA A 326 -1.88 6.88 18.98
CA ALA A 326 -2.38 7.80 17.94
C ALA A 326 -3.49 8.71 18.49
N LEU A 327 -4.45 8.16 19.24
CA LEU A 327 -5.50 8.94 19.89
C LEU A 327 -4.92 10.02 20.80
N ARG A 328 -3.90 9.67 21.63
CA ARG A 328 -3.23 10.60 22.52
C ARG A 328 -2.54 11.73 21.75
N LEU A 329 -1.82 11.42 20.67
CA LEU A 329 -1.15 12.42 19.83
C LEU A 329 -2.14 13.35 19.11
N LEU A 330 -3.33 12.86 18.79
CA LEU A 330 -4.43 13.65 18.23
C LEU A 330 -5.24 14.42 19.27
N GLY A 331 -4.93 14.30 20.58
CA GLY A 331 -5.71 14.90 21.66
C GLY A 331 -7.12 14.32 21.80
N ARG A 332 -7.34 13.07 21.34
CA ARG A 332 -8.63 12.37 21.39
C ARG A 332 -8.69 11.44 22.60
N PRO A 333 -9.86 11.25 23.24
CA PRO A 333 -10.01 10.33 24.36
C PRO A 333 -9.80 8.87 23.88
N PRO A 334 -9.26 7.99 24.77
CA PRO A 334 -9.16 6.56 24.45
C PRO A 334 -10.54 5.94 24.24
N PRO A 335 -10.64 4.83 23.48
CA PRO A 335 -11.89 4.10 23.34
C PRO A 335 -12.45 3.69 24.70
N ARG A 336 -13.78 3.64 24.82
CA ARG A 336 -14.40 3.10 26.05
C ARG A 336 -14.05 1.62 26.19
N ALA A 337 -13.80 1.17 27.41
CA ALA A 337 -13.51 -0.23 27.70
C ALA A 337 -14.58 -1.14 27.08
N GLY A 338 -14.18 -2.13 26.30
CA GLY A 338 -15.08 -3.04 25.59
C GLY A 338 -15.59 -2.55 24.23
N GLN A 339 -15.22 -1.35 23.79
CA GLN A 339 -15.50 -0.87 22.43
C GLN A 339 -14.42 -1.40 21.50
N ALA A 340 -14.62 -2.62 20.97
CA ALA A 340 -13.80 -3.13 19.88
C ALA A 340 -14.01 -2.23 18.66
N VAL A 341 -12.92 -1.86 17.98
CA VAL A 341 -13.01 -1.22 16.68
C VAL A 341 -13.60 -2.24 15.72
N THR A 342 -14.86 -2.07 15.38
CA THR A 342 -15.49 -2.88 14.34
C THR A 342 -15.06 -2.30 13.01
N LEU A 343 -13.93 -2.78 12.50
CA LEU A 343 -13.53 -2.49 11.13
C LEU A 343 -14.63 -2.99 10.21
N ALA A 344 -15.14 -2.13 9.34
CA ALA A 344 -16.04 -2.54 8.29
C ALA A 344 -15.28 -3.53 7.40
N ARG A 345 -15.52 -4.83 7.60
CA ARG A 345 -14.78 -5.91 6.94
C ARG A 345 -15.19 -6.00 5.47
N GLY A 346 -14.55 -5.19 4.64
CA GLY A 346 -14.50 -5.43 3.21
C GLY A 346 -13.63 -6.68 2.95
N GLY A 347 -14.07 -7.58 2.06
CA GLY A 347 -13.28 -8.77 1.78
C GLY A 347 -12.19 -8.45 0.75
N GLY A 348 -10.94 -8.53 1.09
CA GLY A 348 -9.80 -8.37 0.19
C GLY A 348 -8.49 -8.34 0.96
N LEU A 349 -7.37 -8.56 0.29
CA LEU A 349 -6.04 -8.56 0.91
C LEU A 349 -5.71 -7.20 1.54
N ALA A 350 -6.12 -6.09 0.91
CA ALA A 350 -5.92 -4.75 1.45
C ALA A 350 -6.58 -4.57 2.83
N GLN A 351 -7.81 -5.07 3.02
CA GLN A 351 -8.47 -5.00 4.32
C GLN A 351 -7.80 -5.91 5.36
N ARG A 352 -7.37 -7.11 4.96
CA ARG A 352 -6.63 -8.01 5.86
C ARG A 352 -5.33 -7.39 6.35
N TRP A 353 -4.65 -6.61 5.49
CA TRP A 353 -3.45 -5.88 5.91
C TRP A 353 -3.77 -4.81 6.94
N LEU A 354 -4.87 -4.05 6.77
CA LEU A 354 -5.34 -3.12 7.82
C LEU A 354 -5.67 -3.84 9.14
N ASP A 355 -6.22 -5.07 9.08
CA ASP A 355 -6.47 -5.90 10.26
C ASP A 355 -5.15 -6.31 10.96
N VAL A 356 -4.09 -6.61 10.20
CA VAL A 356 -2.73 -6.84 10.74
C VAL A 356 -2.20 -5.59 11.44
N LEU A 357 -2.37 -4.41 10.84
CA LEU A 357 -1.96 -3.14 11.46
C LEU A 357 -2.76 -2.83 12.72
N ALA A 358 -4.05 -3.16 12.74
CA ALA A 358 -4.88 -3.04 13.95
C ALA A 358 -4.37 -3.94 15.10
N LEU A 359 -3.93 -5.18 14.80
CA LEU A 359 -3.26 -6.03 15.78
C LEU A 359 -1.94 -5.39 16.24
N LEU A 360 -1.12 -4.88 15.32
CA LEU A 360 0.18 -4.28 15.63
C LEU A 360 0.06 -3.10 16.61
N VAL A 361 -0.90 -2.18 16.38
CA VAL A 361 -1.10 -1.01 17.25
C VAL A 361 -2.00 -1.29 18.46
N GLY A 362 -2.61 -2.46 18.51
CA GLY A 362 -3.46 -2.93 19.60
C GLY A 362 -2.66 -3.43 20.80
N PRO A 363 -3.34 -3.97 21.83
CA PRO A 363 -2.70 -4.53 23.01
C PRO A 363 -1.74 -5.66 22.63
N ALA A 364 -0.50 -5.58 23.11
CA ALA A 364 0.49 -6.65 22.89
C ALA A 364 0.16 -7.90 23.76
N PRO A 365 0.56 -9.12 23.32
CA PRO A 365 0.43 -10.33 24.12
C PRO A 365 1.08 -10.23 25.51
N ALA A 366 0.65 -11.06 26.43
CA ALA A 366 1.28 -11.13 27.76
C ALA A 366 2.74 -11.65 27.66
N GLY A 367 3.57 -11.27 28.62
CA GLY A 367 4.98 -11.71 28.66
C GLY A 367 5.95 -10.79 27.92
N GLN A 368 5.47 -9.67 27.38
CA GLN A 368 6.32 -8.69 26.68
C GLN A 368 7.51 -8.21 27.50
N PRO A 369 8.68 -8.00 26.87
CA PRO A 369 9.81 -7.34 27.49
C PRO A 369 9.45 -5.94 27.99
N LYS A 370 10.17 -5.45 29.00
CA LYS A 370 9.83 -4.19 29.68
C LYS A 370 9.86 -2.96 28.78
N TYR A 371 10.75 -2.91 27.79
CA TYR A 371 10.79 -1.81 26.82
C TYR A 371 9.47 -1.68 26.06
N ALA A 372 8.85 -2.81 25.72
CA ALA A 372 7.59 -2.85 24.96
C ALA A 372 6.37 -2.31 25.73
N LEU A 373 6.50 -2.12 27.04
CA LEU A 373 5.46 -1.57 27.91
C LEU A 373 5.60 -0.05 28.14
N THR A 374 6.54 0.60 27.46
CA THR A 374 6.78 2.05 27.59
C THR A 374 5.99 2.85 26.56
N SER A 375 5.64 4.09 26.89
CA SER A 375 5.01 5.03 25.95
C SER A 375 5.95 5.40 24.77
N ALA A 376 7.25 5.31 24.97
CA ALA A 376 8.23 5.51 23.91
C ALA A 376 8.15 4.40 22.87
N TRP A 377 8.01 3.12 23.32
CA TRP A 377 7.81 1.98 22.40
C TRP A 377 6.48 2.06 21.66
N GLU A 378 5.43 2.52 22.34
CA GLU A 378 4.14 2.77 21.68
C GLU A 378 4.28 3.78 20.53
N GLY A 379 5.07 4.86 20.72
CA GLY A 379 5.40 5.80 19.63
C GLY A 379 6.19 5.15 18.49
N ARG A 380 7.11 4.24 18.80
CA ARG A 380 7.86 3.46 17.80
C ARG A 380 6.91 2.56 17.00
N VAL A 381 5.98 1.87 17.65
CA VAL A 381 4.98 1.01 16.99
C VAL A 381 4.10 1.80 16.02
N LEU A 382 3.78 3.08 16.32
CA LEU A 382 3.08 3.95 15.37
C LEU A 382 3.87 4.16 14.08
N THR A 383 5.19 4.37 14.17
CA THR A 383 6.05 4.52 12.99
C THR A 383 6.08 3.24 12.16
N SER A 384 6.15 2.08 12.81
CA SER A 384 6.10 0.77 12.14
C SER A 384 4.79 0.56 11.39
N ALA A 385 3.67 0.85 12.06
CA ALA A 385 2.35 0.70 11.46
C ALA A 385 2.12 1.68 10.31
N ALA A 386 2.60 2.93 10.43
CA ALA A 386 2.50 3.92 9.37
C ALA A 386 3.39 3.58 8.16
N GLY A 387 4.61 3.05 8.39
CA GLY A 387 5.49 2.58 7.34
C GLY A 387 4.86 1.42 6.55
N SER A 388 4.38 0.41 7.24
CA SER A 388 3.70 -0.72 6.60
C SER A 388 2.36 -0.32 5.93
N TRP A 389 1.66 0.69 6.47
CA TRP A 389 0.51 1.27 5.78
C TRP A 389 0.91 1.99 4.49
N ALA A 390 2.04 2.69 4.47
CA ALA A 390 2.55 3.29 3.23
C ALA A 390 2.87 2.21 2.18
N GLU A 391 3.47 1.08 2.58
CA GLU A 391 3.70 -0.08 1.70
C GLU A 391 2.37 -0.64 1.16
N LEU A 392 1.36 -0.84 2.01
CA LEU A 392 0.02 -1.26 1.58
C LEU A 392 -0.58 -0.31 0.53
N LYS A 393 -0.47 1.01 0.75
CA LYS A 393 -1.00 2.02 -0.19
C LYS A 393 -0.25 2.00 -1.51
N HIS A 394 1.06 1.84 -1.48
CA HIS A 394 1.90 1.68 -2.65
C HIS A 394 1.49 0.47 -3.50
N ASP A 395 1.35 -0.70 -2.90
CA ASP A 395 1.07 -1.95 -3.62
C ASP A 395 -0.36 -2.02 -4.17
N THR A 396 -1.30 -1.34 -3.54
CA THR A 396 -2.73 -1.43 -3.89
C THR A 396 -3.26 -0.24 -4.69
N LEU A 397 -2.40 0.63 -5.19
CA LEU A 397 -2.74 1.87 -5.93
C LEU A 397 -3.82 1.68 -7.00
N LEU A 398 -3.79 0.58 -7.74
CA LEU A 398 -4.72 0.30 -8.84
C LEU A 398 -6.07 -0.27 -8.36
N TYR A 399 -6.12 -0.85 -7.17
CA TYR A 399 -7.26 -1.65 -6.69
C TYR A 399 -8.15 -0.89 -5.72
N VAL A 400 -7.60 0.11 -5.03
CA VAL A 400 -8.33 0.89 -4.03
C VAL A 400 -8.55 2.31 -4.51
N LYS A 401 -9.70 2.88 -4.16
CA LYS A 401 -9.97 4.29 -4.41
C LYS A 401 -9.01 5.14 -3.59
N GLN A 402 -8.34 6.04 -4.29
CA GLN A 402 -7.56 7.06 -3.62
C GLN A 402 -8.38 8.34 -3.56
N PRO A 403 -8.40 8.94 -2.40
CA PRO A 403 -8.52 10.38 -2.35
C PRO A 403 -7.24 10.95 -2.97
N LEU A 404 -7.31 11.72 -4.00
CA LEU A 404 -6.28 12.15 -4.98
C LEU A 404 -5.06 12.90 -4.42
N VAL A 405 -3.73 12.54 -4.71
CA VAL A 405 -2.53 13.39 -4.51
C VAL A 405 -1.14 12.83 -4.84
N MET A 406 0.00 13.52 -5.06
CA MET A 406 1.33 13.14 -5.60
C MET A 406 2.63 13.36 -4.79
N ARG A 407 3.84 12.66 -5.00
CA ARG A 407 5.24 12.99 -5.38
C ARG A 407 6.44 12.08 -4.90
N GLU A 408 7.61 12.07 -5.50
CA GLU A 408 8.80 11.22 -5.78
C GLU A 408 10.10 11.34 -4.93
N GLY A 409 11.24 10.60 -4.99
CA GLY A 409 12.21 9.65 -5.45
C GLY A 409 13.65 9.57 -4.85
N GLY A 410 14.51 8.59 -4.95
CA GLY A 410 15.73 7.82 -5.11
C GLY A 410 17.11 7.84 -4.45
N HIS A 411 17.84 6.75 -4.09
CA HIS A 411 19.06 5.95 -4.48
C HIS A 411 20.08 5.47 -3.41
N GLU A 412 20.88 4.38 -3.71
CA GLU A 412 21.52 3.28 -2.97
C GLU A 412 23.00 3.31 -2.59
N ALA A 413 23.52 2.28 -1.79
CA ALA A 413 24.81 1.55 -1.85
C ALA A 413 25.04 0.47 -0.75
N GLU A 414 25.71 -0.65 -1.10
CA GLU A 414 25.92 -1.94 -0.38
C GLU A 414 27.21 -2.10 0.45
N LEU A 415 27.29 -3.15 1.35
CA LEU A 415 28.48 -3.97 1.75
C LEU A 415 28.27 -5.01 2.88
N PRO A 416 29.20 -6.04 3.12
CA PRO A 416 28.91 -7.43 3.58
C PRO A 416 29.08 -7.83 5.07
N ALA A 417 28.75 -9.10 5.41
CA ALA A 417 28.29 -9.71 6.66
C ALA A 417 29.25 -10.32 7.69
N ALA A 418 28.79 -10.56 8.96
CA ALA A 418 29.45 -11.39 10.02
C ALA A 418 28.53 -11.91 11.14
N LYS A 419 29.00 -12.75 12.09
CA LYS A 419 28.28 -13.79 12.86
C LYS A 419 27.96 -13.43 14.32
N VAL A 420 26.70 -13.19 14.72
CA VAL A 420 26.24 -13.19 16.14
C VAL A 420 24.74 -13.53 16.23
N GLY A 421 24.23 -14.14 17.35
CA GLY A 421 22.82 -14.51 17.57
C GLY A 421 21.85 -13.31 17.58
N GLY A 422 20.54 -13.56 17.59
CA GLY A 422 19.50 -12.56 17.44
C GLY A 422 18.32 -12.70 18.40
N PHE A 423 17.37 -11.77 18.33
CA PHE A 423 16.10 -11.68 19.06
C PHE A 423 15.03 -11.16 18.11
N VAL A 424 13.80 -11.66 18.19
CA VAL A 424 12.67 -11.21 17.37
C VAL A 424 11.76 -10.29 18.20
N ASP A 425 11.18 -9.22 17.61
CA ASP A 425 10.13 -8.44 18.26
C ASP A 425 8.93 -9.36 18.55
N PRO A 426 8.57 -9.65 19.82
CA PRO A 426 7.72 -10.80 20.14
C PRO A 426 6.23 -10.50 19.93
N ARG A 427 5.81 -10.49 18.67
CA ARG A 427 4.41 -10.25 18.20
C ARG A 427 3.87 -11.45 17.40
N PRO A 428 3.78 -12.65 17.99
CA PRO A 428 3.29 -13.84 17.28
C PRO A 428 1.83 -13.70 16.80
N ASP A 429 1.04 -12.84 17.41
CA ASP A 429 -0.32 -12.47 16.98
C ASP A 429 -0.33 -11.79 15.61
N VAL A 430 0.55 -10.81 15.41
CA VAL A 430 0.75 -10.08 14.13
C VAL A 430 1.29 -11.06 13.07
N TYR A 431 2.29 -11.86 13.40
CA TYR A 431 2.95 -12.76 12.44
C TYR A 431 2.04 -13.91 11.99
N ARG A 432 1.15 -14.43 12.85
CA ARG A 432 0.10 -15.36 12.43
C ARG A 432 -0.90 -14.75 11.47
N ALA A 433 -1.25 -13.49 11.67
CA ALA A 433 -2.14 -12.79 10.74
C ALA A 433 -1.45 -12.56 9.38
N LEU A 434 -0.14 -12.23 9.36
CA LEU A 434 0.66 -12.18 8.13
C LEU A 434 0.78 -13.55 7.45
N GLN A 435 0.96 -14.65 8.21
CA GLN A 435 0.96 -16.01 7.67
C GLN A 435 -0.36 -16.33 6.96
N ALA A 436 -1.50 -16.00 7.59
CA ALA A 436 -2.81 -16.21 6.98
C ALA A 436 -3.01 -15.33 5.72
N MET A 437 -2.37 -14.16 5.64
CA MET A 437 -2.36 -13.34 4.43
C MET A 437 -1.47 -13.95 3.35
N ASN A 438 -0.29 -14.48 3.71
CA ASN A 438 0.58 -15.18 2.77
C ASN A 438 -0.12 -16.39 2.15
N ASP A 439 -0.86 -17.16 2.95
CA ASP A 439 -1.64 -18.30 2.47
C ASP A 439 -2.76 -17.83 1.50
N ALA A 440 -3.40 -16.70 1.80
CA ALA A 440 -4.41 -16.11 0.91
C ALA A 440 -3.82 -15.50 -0.37
N LEU A 441 -2.58 -14.98 -0.32
CA LEU A 441 -1.85 -14.48 -1.49
C LEU A 441 -1.53 -15.60 -2.47
N GLN A 442 -1.20 -16.80 -1.99
CA GLN A 442 -0.97 -17.97 -2.84
C GLN A 442 -2.20 -18.35 -3.68
N ALA A 443 -3.40 -18.02 -3.23
CA ALA A 443 -4.63 -18.24 -4.00
C ALA A 443 -4.73 -17.40 -5.29
N LEU A 444 -3.89 -16.37 -5.47
CA LEU A 444 -3.78 -15.65 -6.75
C LEU A 444 -3.19 -16.55 -7.86
N HIS A 445 -2.39 -17.56 -7.49
CA HIS A 445 -1.68 -18.46 -8.40
C HIS A 445 -1.97 -19.95 -8.09
N PRO A 446 -3.23 -20.42 -8.20
CA PRO A 446 -3.62 -21.75 -7.72
C PRO A 446 -2.95 -22.92 -8.48
N GLN A 447 -2.35 -22.67 -9.63
CA GLN A 447 -1.70 -23.69 -10.46
C GLN A 447 -0.17 -23.66 -10.38
N GLU A 448 0.42 -22.71 -9.70
CA GLU A 448 1.86 -22.57 -9.54
C GLU A 448 2.30 -23.08 -8.16
N LYS A 449 3.36 -23.90 -8.13
CA LYS A 449 4.08 -24.11 -6.87
C LYS A 449 4.90 -22.84 -6.61
N THR A 450 4.36 -21.98 -5.75
CA THR A 450 5.11 -20.81 -5.30
C THR A 450 6.18 -21.22 -4.29
N ASP A 451 7.31 -20.51 -4.29
CA ASP A 451 8.31 -20.65 -3.24
C ASP A 451 7.67 -20.28 -1.88
N ASP A 452 7.70 -21.20 -0.91
CA ASP A 452 7.16 -20.98 0.44
C ASP A 452 8.18 -20.35 1.41
N GLY A 453 9.28 -19.83 0.89
CA GLY A 453 10.31 -19.18 1.70
C GLY A 453 9.76 -18.12 2.66
N PRO A 454 8.93 -17.15 2.20
CA PRO A 454 8.29 -16.19 3.10
C PRO A 454 7.37 -16.83 4.15
N GLY A 455 6.62 -17.87 3.79
CA GLY A 455 5.78 -18.62 4.73
C GLY A 455 6.61 -19.38 5.76
N ASP A 456 7.74 -19.99 5.36
CA ASP A 456 8.68 -20.65 6.27
C ASP A 456 9.32 -19.64 7.24
N PHE A 457 9.72 -18.49 6.73
CA PHE A 457 10.23 -17.39 7.56
C PHE A 457 9.19 -16.91 8.59
N LEU A 458 7.94 -16.71 8.20
CA LEU A 458 6.86 -16.32 9.11
C LEU A 458 6.62 -17.37 10.19
N ARG A 459 6.61 -18.67 9.84
CA ARG A 459 6.51 -19.76 10.83
C ARG A 459 7.67 -19.72 11.83
N PHE A 460 8.89 -19.48 11.34
CA PHE A 460 10.08 -19.37 12.17
C PHE A 460 9.99 -18.21 13.16
N VAL A 461 9.63 -16.98 12.72
CA VAL A 461 9.54 -15.83 13.63
C VAL A 461 8.38 -15.95 14.63
N ILE A 462 7.30 -16.66 14.28
CA ILE A 462 6.24 -17.03 15.23
C ILE A 462 6.81 -17.93 16.33
N GLU A 463 7.50 -19.01 15.97
CA GLU A 463 8.10 -19.96 16.93
C GLU A 463 9.12 -19.28 17.85
N VAL A 464 10.01 -18.45 17.29
CA VAL A 464 10.98 -17.67 18.07
C VAL A 464 10.26 -16.76 19.08
N SER A 465 9.25 -16.02 18.64
CA SER A 465 8.47 -15.11 19.49
C SER A 465 7.78 -15.85 20.66
N GLU A 466 7.27 -17.06 20.41
CA GLU A 466 6.64 -17.89 21.45
C GLU A 466 7.65 -18.38 22.49
N VAL A 467 8.85 -18.76 22.06
CA VAL A 467 9.95 -19.17 22.95
C VAL A 467 10.39 -17.99 23.81
N GLU A 468 10.48 -16.79 23.22
CA GLU A 468 10.86 -15.55 23.92
C GLU A 468 9.82 -15.15 24.99
N LEU A 469 8.53 -15.13 24.62
CA LEU A 469 7.43 -14.82 25.53
C LEU A 469 7.32 -15.84 26.67
N ALA A 470 7.70 -17.08 26.42
CA ALA A 470 7.76 -18.13 27.44
C ALA A 470 9.02 -18.04 28.33
N GLY A 471 9.97 -17.15 28.01
CA GLY A 471 11.25 -16.99 28.74
C GLY A 471 12.17 -18.23 28.63
N LYS A 472 12.01 -19.05 27.59
CA LYS A 472 12.77 -20.27 27.38
C LYS A 472 14.09 -19.99 26.64
N PRO A 473 15.14 -20.79 26.85
CA PRO A 473 16.36 -20.72 26.05
C PRO A 473 16.06 -21.19 24.61
N PHE A 474 16.72 -20.56 23.63
CA PHE A 474 16.61 -20.98 22.24
C PHE A 474 17.26 -22.34 21.98
N PRO A 475 16.62 -23.23 21.20
CA PRO A 475 17.28 -24.40 20.61
C PRO A 475 18.50 -23.97 19.78
N LYS A 476 19.47 -24.89 19.61
CA LYS A 476 20.71 -24.59 18.90
C LYS A 476 20.45 -24.16 17.45
N GLU A 477 19.59 -24.86 16.76
CA GLU A 477 19.21 -24.62 15.35
C GLU A 477 18.56 -23.26 15.19
N MET A 478 17.69 -22.84 16.13
CA MET A 478 17.06 -21.53 16.15
C MET A 478 18.10 -20.42 16.33
N ASN A 479 19.06 -20.58 17.25
CA ASN A 479 20.16 -19.64 17.42
C ASN A 479 21.04 -19.50 16.16
N GLU A 480 21.32 -20.61 15.48
CA GLU A 480 22.12 -20.62 14.24
C GLU A 480 21.38 -19.84 13.12
N ARG A 481 20.08 -20.07 12.93
CA ARG A 481 19.27 -19.37 11.94
C ARG A 481 19.18 -17.86 12.25
N LEU A 482 18.95 -17.49 13.52
CA LEU A 482 18.95 -16.08 13.93
C LEU A 482 20.31 -15.40 13.70
N ARG A 483 21.41 -16.15 13.78
CA ARG A 483 22.76 -15.62 13.55
C ARG A 483 23.04 -15.32 12.08
N THR A 484 22.40 -16.03 11.16
CA THR A 484 22.59 -15.89 9.71
C THR A 484 21.42 -15.18 9.02
N ILE A 485 20.57 -14.52 9.80
CA ILE A 485 19.30 -13.95 9.34
C ILE A 485 19.47 -12.93 8.20
N GLY A 486 20.59 -12.20 8.14
CA GLY A 486 20.85 -11.23 7.07
C GLY A 486 20.78 -11.85 5.68
N GLY A 487 21.49 -12.98 5.49
CA GLY A 487 21.45 -13.69 4.20
C GLY A 487 20.08 -14.28 3.85
N GLU A 488 19.29 -14.69 4.86
CA GLU A 488 17.91 -15.11 4.64
C GLU A 488 17.02 -13.94 4.23
N LEU A 489 17.13 -12.79 4.90
CA LEU A 489 16.40 -11.56 4.55
C LEU A 489 16.79 -11.05 3.17
N GLU A 490 18.06 -11.13 2.78
CA GLU A 490 18.51 -10.81 1.42
C GLU A 490 17.85 -11.72 0.39
N HIS A 491 17.83 -13.03 0.64
CA HIS A 491 17.17 -13.99 -0.25
C HIS A 491 15.67 -13.71 -0.40
N LEU A 492 14.98 -13.41 0.70
CA LEU A 492 13.55 -13.10 0.71
C LEU A 492 13.22 -11.74 0.06
N ALA A 493 14.14 -10.77 0.13
CA ALA A 493 14.00 -9.47 -0.53
C ALA A 493 14.29 -9.53 -2.04
N ARG A 494 14.98 -10.57 -2.53
CA ARG A 494 15.21 -10.79 -3.96
C ARG A 494 13.95 -11.35 -4.60
N THR A 495 13.19 -10.46 -5.21
CA THR A 495 12.07 -10.81 -6.09
C THR A 495 12.61 -11.41 -7.41
N ARG A 496 11.76 -11.67 -8.40
CA ARG A 496 12.10 -12.34 -9.69
C ARG A 496 13.21 -11.66 -10.54
N GLY A 497 13.99 -10.74 -9.97
CA GLY A 497 15.13 -10.07 -10.60
C GLY A 497 16.44 -10.26 -9.84
N ASP A 498 17.57 -9.97 -10.50
CA ASP A 498 18.90 -10.08 -9.89
C ASP A 498 19.19 -9.00 -8.82
N ARG A 499 18.33 -7.99 -8.72
CA ARG A 499 18.44 -6.89 -7.75
C ARG A 499 17.21 -6.79 -6.89
N PRO A 500 17.34 -6.63 -5.55
CA PRO A 500 16.21 -6.33 -4.70
C PRO A 500 15.57 -5.00 -5.12
N PRO A 501 14.22 -4.87 -5.03
CA PRO A 501 13.56 -3.59 -5.28
C PRO A 501 14.04 -2.53 -4.29
N PRO A 502 14.02 -1.25 -4.63
CA PRO A 502 14.33 -0.19 -3.68
C PRO A 502 13.37 -0.27 -2.49
N GLN A 503 13.90 -0.13 -1.27
CA GLN A 503 13.07 -0.08 -0.07
C GLN A 503 12.30 1.23 0.03
N ALA A 504 12.89 2.32 -0.48
CA ALA A 504 12.24 3.62 -0.47
C ALA A 504 11.11 3.65 -1.50
N ILE A 505 9.88 3.78 -0.99
CA ILE A 505 8.66 3.82 -1.77
C ILE A 505 7.76 4.96 -1.30
N VAL A 506 6.88 5.43 -2.17
CA VAL A 506 5.91 6.48 -1.86
C VAL A 506 4.55 6.17 -2.47
N ALA A 507 3.50 6.50 -1.74
CA ALA A 507 2.13 6.41 -2.22
C ALA A 507 1.39 7.73 -1.99
N ASP A 508 0.58 8.12 -2.96
CA ASP A 508 -0.40 9.17 -2.78
C ASP A 508 -1.67 8.59 -2.12
N VAL A 509 -2.17 9.26 -1.10
CA VAL A 509 -3.27 8.73 -0.28
C VAL A 509 -4.49 9.63 -0.21
N LEU A 510 -4.37 10.91 -0.61
CA LEU A 510 -5.49 11.85 -0.64
C LEU A 510 -5.22 13.01 -1.60
N THR A 511 -6.22 13.48 -2.35
CA THR A 511 -6.20 14.77 -3.04
C THR A 511 -7.17 15.74 -2.41
N ILE A 512 -6.72 16.97 -2.22
CA ILE A 512 -7.57 18.10 -1.84
C ILE A 512 -7.54 19.11 -2.99
N GLU A 513 -8.70 19.36 -3.57
CA GLU A 513 -8.90 20.42 -4.55
C GLU A 513 -9.78 21.52 -3.93
N ILE A 514 -9.25 22.72 -3.87
CA ILE A 514 -9.98 23.92 -3.43
C ILE A 514 -10.05 24.85 -4.63
N PRO A 515 -11.24 25.33 -5.03
CA PRO A 515 -11.35 26.30 -6.13
C PRO A 515 -10.39 27.49 -5.93
N ASP A 516 -9.71 27.87 -7.00
CA ASP A 516 -8.74 28.98 -7.05
C ASP A 516 -7.48 28.81 -6.17
N GLN A 517 -7.22 27.60 -5.64
CA GLN A 517 -5.99 27.26 -4.93
C GLN A 517 -5.23 26.13 -5.63
N PRO A 518 -3.90 26.05 -5.46
CA PRO A 518 -3.15 24.89 -5.92
C PRO A 518 -3.71 23.61 -5.29
N ARG A 519 -3.83 22.57 -6.09
CA ARG A 519 -4.16 21.22 -5.62
C ARG A 519 -3.15 20.82 -4.54
N GLU A 520 -3.64 20.22 -3.47
CA GLU A 520 -2.81 19.55 -2.47
C GLU A 520 -2.95 18.05 -2.56
N VAL A 521 -1.83 17.37 -2.51
CA VAL A 521 -1.70 15.94 -2.63
C VAL A 521 -0.92 15.42 -1.43
N LEU A 522 -1.57 14.63 -0.54
CA LEU A 522 -0.93 14.00 0.61
C LEU A 522 -0.21 12.72 0.18
N HIS A 523 1.06 12.63 0.54
CA HIS A 523 1.90 11.46 0.33
C HIS A 523 2.31 10.84 1.64
N VAL A 524 2.46 9.52 1.60
CA VAL A 524 3.07 8.73 2.65
C VAL A 524 4.13 7.84 2.03
N GLY A 525 5.24 7.63 2.73
CA GLY A 525 6.33 6.80 2.20
C GLY A 525 7.26 6.31 3.29
N VAL A 526 8.08 5.35 2.91
CA VAL A 526 9.22 4.88 3.70
C VAL A 526 10.50 5.15 2.93
N GLY A 527 11.55 5.54 3.64
CA GLY A 527 12.86 5.83 3.06
C GLY A 527 13.93 4.82 3.50
N ASP A 528 15.15 5.31 3.72
CA ASP A 528 16.27 4.49 4.20
C ASP A 528 15.96 3.88 5.58
N VAL A 529 16.58 2.74 5.90
CA VAL A 529 16.38 2.03 7.17
C VAL A 529 16.96 2.81 8.33
N ASP A 530 16.14 3.14 9.34
CA ASP A 530 16.62 3.69 10.61
C ASP A 530 17.19 2.59 11.50
N GLU A 531 18.21 2.94 12.31
CA GLU A 531 18.85 2.01 13.23
C GLU A 531 18.16 2.04 14.60
N LEU A 532 17.61 0.91 15.01
CA LEU A 532 17.13 0.68 16.37
C LEU A 532 18.24 0.01 17.19
N TRP A 533 18.68 0.67 18.27
CA TRP A 533 19.51 0.08 19.29
C TRP A 533 18.66 -0.21 20.52
N ILE A 534 18.74 -1.44 21.04
CA ILE A 534 17.81 -1.92 22.07
C ILE A 534 18.45 -2.89 23.03
N VAL A 535 18.07 -2.84 24.30
CA VAL A 535 18.47 -3.76 25.34
C VAL A 535 17.36 -4.79 25.58
N VAL A 536 17.66 -6.06 25.29
CA VAL A 536 16.68 -7.15 25.42
C VAL A 536 17.11 -8.18 26.47
N PRO A 537 16.16 -8.83 27.16
CA PRO A 537 16.45 -9.96 28.03
C PRO A 537 16.70 -11.22 27.20
N LEU A 538 17.89 -11.79 27.28
CA LEU A 538 18.23 -13.04 26.59
C LEU A 538 19.01 -13.98 27.54
N SER A 539 18.49 -15.18 27.76
CA SER A 539 19.12 -16.21 28.62
C SER A 539 19.57 -15.68 30.01
N GLY A 540 18.70 -14.88 30.66
CA GLY A 540 18.94 -14.30 31.98
C GLY A 540 19.91 -13.11 32.01
N LYS A 541 20.38 -12.63 30.86
CA LYS A 541 21.24 -11.44 30.72
C LYS A 541 20.50 -10.33 29.98
N GLN A 542 20.94 -9.10 30.17
CA GLN A 542 20.56 -7.98 29.31
C GLN A 542 21.58 -7.87 28.18
N VAL A 543 21.15 -7.82 26.93
CA VAL A 543 22.01 -7.81 25.74
C VAL A 543 21.65 -6.60 24.90
N LEU A 544 22.67 -5.82 24.51
CA LEU A 544 22.49 -4.73 23.54
C LEU A 544 22.48 -5.31 22.12
N MET A 545 21.43 -4.99 21.38
CA MET A 545 21.21 -5.45 20.01
C MET A 545 20.92 -4.30 19.07
N ARG A 546 21.05 -4.53 17.76
CA ARG A 546 20.69 -3.57 16.73
C ARG A 546 19.73 -4.20 15.73
N GLY A 547 18.66 -3.46 15.38
CA GLY A 547 17.70 -3.82 14.34
C GLY A 547 17.44 -2.67 13.39
N GLY A 548 16.79 -2.97 12.27
CA GLY A 548 16.29 -1.98 11.33
C GLY A 548 14.84 -1.64 11.62
N VAL A 549 14.45 -0.38 11.43
CA VAL A 549 13.07 0.08 11.52
C VAL A 549 12.74 1.03 10.37
N PHE A 550 11.46 1.19 10.03
CA PHE A 550 11.03 2.12 9.00
C PHE A 550 11.40 3.57 9.35
N SER A 551 11.81 4.30 8.32
CA SER A 551 11.80 5.76 8.32
C SER A 551 10.52 6.21 7.63
N TYR A 552 9.56 6.76 8.37
CA TYR A 552 8.26 7.17 7.83
C TYR A 552 8.24 8.64 7.44
N TYR A 553 7.66 8.93 6.28
CA TYR A 553 7.49 10.27 5.72
C TYR A 553 6.02 10.53 5.42
N GLU A 554 5.60 11.78 5.67
CA GLU A 554 4.27 12.26 5.37
C GLU A 554 4.35 13.72 4.97
N PHE A 555 3.91 14.05 3.77
CA PHE A 555 4.06 15.39 3.21
C PHE A 555 3.02 15.66 2.12
N ALA A 556 2.68 16.96 1.93
CA ALA A 556 1.79 17.41 0.87
C ALA A 556 2.56 18.10 -0.26
N ARG A 557 2.07 17.97 -1.50
CA ARG A 557 2.62 18.59 -2.71
C ARG A 557 1.50 18.94 -3.69
N ALA A 558 1.77 19.77 -4.70
CA ALA A 558 0.83 20.06 -5.78
C ALA A 558 0.78 18.98 -6.87
N ALA A 559 1.81 18.22 -7.04
CA ALA A 559 1.99 17.17 -8.05
C ALA A 559 2.16 15.77 -7.44
N ARG A 560 1.77 14.65 -8.15
CA ARG A 560 1.94 13.25 -7.72
C ARG A 560 3.40 12.82 -7.87
N VAL A 561 3.90 11.89 -7.04
CA VAL A 561 5.31 11.49 -6.95
C VAL A 561 5.45 10.01 -7.24
N THR A 562 6.44 9.59 -8.04
CA THR A 562 6.83 8.20 -8.21
C THR A 562 7.98 7.86 -7.25
N ASP A 563 8.31 6.58 -7.10
CA ASP A 563 9.38 6.13 -6.22
C ASP A 563 10.73 6.73 -6.63
N SER A 564 11.01 6.81 -7.94
CA SER A 564 12.28 7.31 -8.44
C SER A 564 12.57 8.76 -8.02
N THR A 565 11.59 9.70 -8.04
CA THR A 565 11.85 11.06 -7.56
C THR A 565 11.80 11.19 -6.02
N PHE A 566 11.03 10.35 -5.28
CA PHE A 566 11.12 10.32 -3.80
C PHE A 566 12.51 9.88 -3.35
N ILE A 567 13.10 8.87 -3.98
CA ILE A 567 14.46 8.42 -3.79
C ILE A 567 15.48 9.57 -4.14
N GLU A 568 15.31 10.38 -5.20
CA GLU A 568 16.13 11.59 -5.48
C GLU A 568 15.96 12.69 -4.42
N GLU A 569 14.71 12.95 -3.99
CA GLU A 569 14.42 13.94 -2.94
C GLU A 569 15.03 13.52 -1.59
N LEU A 570 15.03 12.24 -1.22
CA LEU A 570 15.69 11.74 -0.01
C LEU A 570 17.20 12.00 -0.02
N GLY A 571 17.86 11.91 -1.17
CA GLY A 571 19.28 12.23 -1.36
C GLY A 571 19.59 13.73 -1.50
N SER A 572 18.59 14.58 -1.56
CA SER A 572 18.73 16.01 -1.79
C SER A 572 19.11 16.79 -0.52
N LEU A 573 19.51 18.07 -0.69
CA LEU A 573 19.78 18.99 0.43
C LEU A 573 18.51 19.36 1.22
N LYS A 574 17.32 19.07 0.70
CA LYS A 574 16.02 19.36 1.31
C LYS A 574 15.08 18.15 1.16
N PRO A 575 15.36 17.05 1.85
CA PRO A 575 14.48 15.88 1.80
C PRO A 575 13.07 16.21 2.32
N PRO A 576 12.04 15.41 1.96
CA PRO A 576 10.73 15.51 2.56
C PRO A 576 10.79 15.44 4.07
N GLY A 577 9.91 16.19 4.75
CA GLY A 577 9.88 16.23 6.21
C GLY A 577 9.26 14.96 6.80
N ARG A 578 9.86 14.42 7.86
CA ARG A 578 9.21 13.42 8.69
C ARG A 578 8.25 14.09 9.68
N PRO A 579 7.08 13.51 9.97
CA PRO A 579 6.21 14.03 11.01
C PRO A 579 6.91 13.95 12.38
N PHE A 580 6.59 14.87 13.29
CA PHE A 580 7.32 15.02 14.56
C PHE A 580 7.36 13.74 15.41
N TRP A 581 6.33 12.93 15.33
CA TRP A 581 6.18 11.68 16.09
C TRP A 581 6.95 10.48 15.49
N ALA A 582 7.45 10.61 14.24
CA ALA A 582 8.22 9.58 13.53
C ALA A 582 9.70 9.98 13.34
N ARG A 583 10.18 11.00 14.05
CA ARG A 583 11.58 11.46 13.95
C ARG A 583 12.50 10.60 14.81
N PRO A 584 13.68 10.22 14.29
CA PRO A 584 14.72 9.57 15.10
C PRO A 584 15.22 10.52 16.19
N VAL A 585 15.80 9.96 17.25
CA VAL A 585 16.31 10.72 18.41
C VAL A 585 17.56 11.52 18.06
N ALA A 586 18.41 10.99 17.17
CA ALA A 586 19.64 11.63 16.75
C ALA A 586 20.10 11.16 15.37
N GLN A 587 20.93 11.97 14.73
CA GLN A 587 21.70 11.52 13.55
C GLN A 587 22.94 10.73 14.00
N PRO A 588 23.40 9.73 13.22
CA PRO A 588 24.63 9.02 13.52
C PRO A 588 25.82 10.00 13.48
N LEU A 589 26.77 9.78 14.36
CA LEU A 589 28.01 10.56 14.35
C LEU A 589 28.67 10.43 12.97
N ARG A 590 28.96 11.58 12.31
CA ARG A 590 29.73 11.57 11.06
C ARG A 590 31.06 10.87 11.34
N ARG A 591 31.32 9.76 10.64
CA ARG A 591 32.69 9.22 10.61
C ARG A 591 33.60 10.35 10.14
N LYS A 592 34.59 10.77 10.93
CA LYS A 592 35.69 11.61 10.43
C LYS A 592 36.32 10.80 9.31
N ASN A 593 36.20 11.29 8.08
CA ASN A 593 37.04 10.77 7.00
C ASN A 593 38.48 10.85 7.54
N LYS A 594 39.13 9.71 7.65
CA LYS A 594 40.60 9.70 7.76
C LYS A 594 41.07 10.09 6.36
N ASP A 595 41.52 11.33 6.24
CA ASP A 595 42.29 11.80 5.11
C ASP A 595 43.51 10.90 4.87
#